data_d5ad4c7817087bf9ad4b8fa2effc2d00
#
_entry.id   d5ad4c7817087bf9ad4b8fa2effc2d00
#
_cell.length_a   1.000
_cell.length_b   1.000
_cell.length_c   1.000
_cell.angle_alpha   90.00
_cell.angle_beta   90.00
_cell.angle_gamma   90.00
#
_symmetry.space_group_name_H-M   'P 1'
#
loop_
_entity.id
_entity.type
_entity.pdbx_description
1 polymer ?
#
loop_
_entity_poly.entity_id
_entity_poly.type
_entity_poly.pdbx_seq_one_letter_code
_entity_poly.pdbx_strand_id
1 'polypeptide(L)'
;MKVRFCDEFDCGFGWIVHEFMERCSHALVEDGRVWVIDPVDGEGVEERIRAAGAPAGVIQLLDRHNRDCAALAAQLGVRHHVVPHGSLGPFAFVDVRDSRSWKEVALWWPGRRVLVCADALGTAPYYRSGNERLAVHPLLRVRPPRRQLGALQPDVILCGHGRGVLEDAGTAFREALSTSLRRIPGQVASALRAWRATRPS
;
A
#
# COMPACT_ATOMS: atom_id res chain seq x y z
N MET A 1 -19.16 -0.03 2.42
CA MET A 1 -18.72 -1.00 1.37
C MET A 1 -18.35 -2.32 2.04
N LYS A 2 -18.45 -3.49 1.33
CA LYS A 2 -18.00 -4.77 1.92
C LYS A 2 -16.50 -4.94 1.75
N VAL A 3 -15.79 -5.10 2.86
CA VAL A 3 -14.34 -5.31 2.91
C VAL A 3 -14.01 -6.63 3.59
N ARG A 4 -12.79 -7.11 3.40
CA ARG A 4 -12.25 -8.28 4.10
C ARG A 4 -10.96 -7.87 4.80
N PHE A 5 -10.86 -8.12 6.10
CA PHE A 5 -9.62 -7.91 6.86
C PHE A 5 -8.53 -8.88 6.41
N CYS A 6 -7.30 -8.40 6.37
CA CYS A 6 -6.11 -9.13 5.92
C CYS A 6 -4.85 -8.54 6.57
N ASP A 7 -3.69 -9.12 6.23
CA ASP A 7 -2.35 -8.58 6.58
C ASP A 7 -2.18 -8.31 8.08
N GLU A 8 -2.62 -9.27 8.90
CA GLU A 8 -2.43 -9.23 10.36
C GLU A 8 -0.94 -9.43 10.70
N PHE A 9 -0.37 -8.53 11.49
CA PHE A 9 0.98 -8.61 12.02
C PHE A 9 1.10 -7.84 13.35
N ASP A 10 2.23 -7.95 14.06
CA ASP A 10 2.40 -7.46 15.44
C ASP A 10 2.03 -5.99 15.67
N CYS A 11 2.18 -5.15 14.67
CA CYS A 11 1.95 -3.71 14.80
C CYS A 11 0.97 -3.15 13.76
N GLY A 12 0.02 -3.97 13.29
CA GLY A 12 -1.02 -3.49 12.40
C GLY A 12 -1.84 -4.57 11.71
N PHE A 13 -2.76 -4.10 10.90
CA PHE A 13 -3.62 -4.92 10.05
C PHE A 13 -4.00 -4.18 8.77
N GLY A 14 -4.50 -4.92 7.78
CA GLY A 14 -5.04 -4.37 6.55
C GLY A 14 -6.48 -4.78 6.33
N TRP A 15 -7.12 -4.15 5.36
CA TRP A 15 -8.38 -4.59 4.77
C TRP A 15 -8.42 -4.30 3.28
N ILE A 16 -9.07 -5.18 2.54
CA ILE A 16 -9.07 -5.18 1.09
C ILE A 16 -10.49 -5.22 0.53
N VAL A 17 -10.72 -4.46 -0.53
CA VAL A 17 -11.97 -4.50 -1.31
C VAL A 17 -11.88 -5.61 -2.35
N HIS A 18 -12.93 -6.41 -2.47
CA HIS A 18 -13.00 -7.46 -3.49
C HIS A 18 -13.43 -6.86 -4.84
N GLU A 19 -12.46 -6.40 -5.61
CA GLU A 19 -12.63 -5.78 -6.93
C GLU A 19 -11.38 -6.02 -7.79
N PHE A 20 -11.40 -5.63 -9.07
CA PHE A 20 -10.25 -5.77 -9.98
C PHE A 20 -8.98 -5.10 -9.45
N MET A 21 -9.12 -3.90 -8.88
CA MET A 21 -7.99 -3.12 -8.35
C MET A 21 -7.47 -3.68 -7.02
N GLU A 22 -8.25 -4.50 -6.32
CA GLU A 22 -7.90 -5.01 -4.97
C GLU A 22 -7.36 -3.89 -4.07
N ARG A 23 -8.10 -2.75 -3.98
CA ARG A 23 -7.69 -1.64 -3.11
C ARG A 23 -7.53 -2.14 -1.68
N CYS A 24 -6.33 -1.98 -1.15
CA CYS A 24 -5.96 -2.37 0.19
C CYS A 24 -5.63 -1.13 1.02
N SER A 25 -6.05 -1.13 2.26
CA SER A 25 -5.85 -0.07 3.24
C SER A 25 -5.23 -0.67 4.49
N HIS A 26 -4.55 0.13 5.30
CA HIS A 26 -3.81 -0.40 6.45
C HIS A 26 -4.01 0.47 7.68
N ALA A 27 -3.94 -0.16 8.87
CA ALA A 27 -3.82 0.48 10.16
C ALA A 27 -2.50 0.06 10.81
N LEU A 28 -1.69 1.03 11.19
CA LEU A 28 -0.42 0.83 11.90
C LEU A 28 -0.59 1.28 13.35
N VAL A 29 -0.14 0.44 14.28
CA VAL A 29 -0.31 0.67 15.71
C VAL A 29 1.05 0.85 16.37
N GLU A 30 1.26 1.98 17.05
CA GLU A 30 2.44 2.29 17.85
C GLU A 30 2.03 2.97 19.14
N ASP A 31 2.45 2.44 20.27
CA ASP A 31 2.16 2.98 21.62
C ASP A 31 0.68 3.26 21.85
N GLY A 32 -0.19 2.33 21.42
CA GLY A 32 -1.64 2.46 21.55
C GLY A 32 -2.28 3.50 20.63
N ARG A 33 -1.53 4.08 19.69
CA ARG A 33 -2.01 5.03 18.67
C ARG A 33 -2.13 4.36 17.33
N VAL A 34 -3.22 4.62 16.60
CA VAL A 34 -3.54 4.00 15.31
C VAL A 34 -3.44 5.02 14.19
N TRP A 35 -2.59 4.75 13.23
CA TRP A 35 -2.42 5.52 12.00
C TRP A 35 -3.04 4.76 10.84
N VAL A 36 -3.94 5.41 10.11
CA VAL A 36 -4.70 4.79 9.02
C VAL A 36 -4.15 5.24 7.68
N ILE A 37 -3.83 4.30 6.80
CA ILE A 37 -3.12 4.56 5.54
C ILE A 37 -4.03 4.26 4.35
N ASP A 38 -4.23 5.26 3.48
CA ASP A 38 -5.02 5.19 2.24
C ASP A 38 -6.38 4.46 2.42
N PRO A 39 -7.21 4.83 3.42
CA PRO A 39 -8.40 4.05 3.76
C PRO A 39 -9.47 4.07 2.68
N VAL A 40 -10.08 2.91 2.49
CA VAL A 40 -11.42 2.73 1.94
C VAL A 40 -12.33 2.39 3.11
N ASP A 41 -13.44 3.11 3.26
CA ASP A 41 -14.41 2.84 4.33
C ASP A 41 -15.25 1.60 4.03
N GLY A 42 -15.65 0.89 5.08
CA GLY A 42 -16.41 -0.35 4.98
C GLY A 42 -16.92 -0.83 6.31
N GLU A 43 -17.74 -1.85 6.24
CA GLU A 43 -18.38 -2.47 7.41
C GLU A 43 -17.32 -2.95 8.43
N GLY A 44 -17.41 -2.48 9.68
CA GLY A 44 -16.55 -2.86 10.79
C GLY A 44 -15.16 -2.19 10.79
N VAL A 45 -14.86 -1.29 9.83
CA VAL A 45 -13.53 -0.66 9.72
C VAL A 45 -13.28 0.29 10.89
N GLU A 46 -14.21 1.20 11.17
CA GLU A 46 -14.06 2.17 12.28
C GLU A 46 -13.97 1.46 13.62
N GLU A 47 -14.85 0.50 13.87
CA GLU A 47 -14.88 -0.28 15.11
C GLU A 47 -13.54 -0.98 15.36
N ARG A 48 -12.98 -1.58 14.29
CA ARG A 48 -11.69 -2.28 14.40
C ARG A 48 -10.52 -1.32 14.63
N ILE A 49 -10.52 -0.16 13.97
CA ILE A 49 -9.51 0.89 14.22
C ILE A 49 -9.54 1.31 15.67
N ARG A 50 -10.74 1.62 16.22
CA ARG A 50 -10.89 2.05 17.61
C ARG A 50 -10.56 0.94 18.62
N ALA A 51 -10.86 -0.31 18.28
CA ALA A 51 -10.48 -1.47 19.10
C ALA A 51 -8.97 -1.69 19.16
N ALA A 52 -8.23 -1.30 18.10
CA ALA A 52 -6.77 -1.43 18.05
C ALA A 52 -6.05 -0.32 18.83
N GLY A 53 -6.69 0.81 19.12
CA GLY A 53 -6.14 1.90 19.91
C GLY A 53 -6.76 3.27 19.61
N ALA A 54 -6.14 4.33 20.12
CA ALA A 54 -6.59 5.70 19.89
C ALA A 54 -6.22 6.15 18.45
N PRO A 55 -7.18 6.55 17.59
CA PRO A 55 -6.86 7.10 16.28
C PRO A 55 -5.93 8.30 16.38
N ALA A 56 -4.88 8.33 15.55
CA ALA A 56 -3.83 9.36 15.59
C ALA A 56 -3.77 10.22 14.32
N GLY A 57 -4.16 9.67 13.20
CA GLY A 57 -4.21 10.37 11.92
C GLY A 57 -4.58 9.46 10.76
N VAL A 58 -5.01 10.05 9.66
CA VAL A 58 -5.17 9.41 8.36
C VAL A 58 -4.09 9.93 7.43
N ILE A 59 -3.35 9.05 6.79
CA ILE A 59 -2.24 9.35 5.89
C ILE A 59 -2.60 8.88 4.47
N GLN A 60 -2.62 9.81 3.53
CA GLN A 60 -2.80 9.57 2.11
C GLN A 60 -1.43 9.63 1.44
N LEU A 61 -0.96 8.51 0.87
CA LEU A 61 0.38 8.38 0.30
C LEU A 61 0.49 8.82 -1.16
N LEU A 62 -0.64 8.87 -1.87
CA LEU A 62 -0.70 9.22 -3.30
C LEU A 62 -1.78 10.28 -3.54
N ASP A 63 -1.45 11.34 -4.30
CA ASP A 63 -2.33 12.48 -4.56
C ASP A 63 -3.71 12.12 -5.13
N ARG A 64 -3.82 11.01 -5.87
CA ARG A 64 -5.07 10.49 -6.44
C ARG A 64 -5.71 9.34 -5.64
N HIS A 65 -5.13 8.92 -4.51
CA HIS A 65 -5.73 7.99 -3.56
C HIS A 65 -6.68 8.71 -2.59
N ASN A 66 -7.54 9.57 -3.09
CA ASN A 66 -8.52 10.28 -2.26
C ASN A 66 -9.34 9.27 -1.45
N ARG A 67 -9.79 8.18 -2.08
CA ARG A 67 -10.54 7.09 -1.43
C ARG A 67 -11.54 7.70 -0.42
N ASP A 68 -11.58 7.17 0.80
CA ASP A 68 -12.40 7.72 1.88
C ASP A 68 -11.55 8.45 2.94
N CYS A 69 -10.32 8.87 2.58
CA CYS A 69 -9.34 9.43 3.52
C CYS A 69 -9.88 10.63 4.32
N ALA A 70 -10.46 11.62 3.65
CA ALA A 70 -10.98 12.82 4.32
C ALA A 70 -12.22 12.51 5.17
N ALA A 71 -13.12 11.66 4.67
CA ALA A 71 -14.34 11.27 5.37
C ALA A 71 -14.01 10.48 6.63
N LEU A 72 -13.14 9.47 6.54
CA LEU A 72 -12.75 8.67 7.69
C LEU A 72 -11.93 9.47 8.70
N ALA A 73 -11.08 10.41 8.26
CA ALA A 73 -10.38 11.32 9.16
C ALA A 73 -11.36 12.18 10.00
N ALA A 74 -12.39 12.72 9.34
CA ALA A 74 -13.45 13.49 10.02
C ALA A 74 -14.24 12.62 11.02
N GLN A 75 -14.60 11.39 10.62
CA GLN A 75 -15.33 10.42 11.46
C GLN A 75 -14.52 9.99 12.70
N LEU A 76 -13.22 9.77 12.52
CA LEU A 76 -12.30 9.41 13.61
C LEU A 76 -11.91 10.62 14.48
N GLY A 77 -12.17 11.86 14.04
CA GLY A 77 -11.80 13.09 14.72
C GLY A 77 -10.29 13.38 14.69
N VAL A 78 -9.62 12.98 13.61
CA VAL A 78 -8.16 13.11 13.46
C VAL A 78 -7.76 13.90 12.20
N ARG A 79 -6.49 14.31 12.15
CA ARG A 79 -5.96 15.02 10.99
C ARG A 79 -5.79 14.10 9.77
N HIS A 80 -6.14 14.61 8.58
CA HIS A 80 -5.82 14.03 7.29
C HIS A 80 -4.50 14.64 6.77
N HIS A 81 -3.52 13.78 6.50
CA HIS A 81 -2.20 14.14 5.97
C HIS A 81 -2.12 13.67 4.52
N VAL A 82 -2.03 14.61 3.58
CA VAL A 82 -1.98 14.32 2.14
C VAL A 82 -0.55 14.42 1.65
N VAL A 83 0.00 13.31 1.12
CA VAL A 83 1.35 13.19 0.57
C VAL A 83 2.38 13.90 1.48
N PRO A 84 2.49 13.45 2.74
CA PRO A 84 3.36 14.13 3.70
C PRO A 84 4.83 13.94 3.35
N HIS A 85 5.67 14.93 3.70
CA HIS A 85 7.12 14.88 3.52
C HIS A 85 7.83 14.90 4.88
N GLY A 86 9.08 14.44 4.91
CA GLY A 86 9.90 14.41 6.12
C GLY A 86 9.48 13.29 7.06
N SER A 87 9.01 13.61 8.27
CA SER A 87 8.59 12.63 9.28
C SER A 87 7.27 13.00 9.95
N LEU A 88 6.54 11.99 10.40
CA LEU A 88 5.31 12.12 11.16
C LEU A 88 5.21 10.98 12.19
N GLY A 89 5.30 11.30 13.47
CA GLY A 89 5.39 10.29 14.52
C GLY A 89 6.59 9.35 14.28
N PRO A 90 6.39 8.03 14.28
CA PRO A 90 7.48 7.07 14.08
C PRO A 90 7.87 6.87 12.61
N PHE A 91 7.17 7.52 11.67
CA PHE A 91 7.32 7.30 10.24
C PHE A 91 8.20 8.35 9.57
N ALA A 92 8.98 7.91 8.59
CA ALA A 92 9.65 8.75 7.62
C ALA A 92 8.96 8.58 6.24
N PHE A 93 8.95 9.63 5.43
CA PHE A 93 8.37 9.58 4.08
C PHE A 93 9.47 9.71 3.04
N VAL A 94 9.43 8.83 2.05
CA VAL A 94 10.38 8.75 0.95
C VAL A 94 9.66 9.14 -0.33
N ASP A 95 10.12 10.19 -1.00
CA ASP A 95 9.56 10.61 -2.29
C ASP A 95 9.81 9.53 -3.34
N VAL A 96 8.75 8.87 -3.79
CA VAL A 96 8.80 7.82 -4.83
C VAL A 96 8.66 8.44 -6.21
N ARG A 97 7.70 9.32 -6.35
CA ARG A 97 7.38 10.01 -7.58
C ARG A 97 6.88 11.42 -7.26
N ASP A 98 7.46 12.41 -7.93
CA ASP A 98 6.96 13.78 -7.94
C ASP A 98 6.87 14.27 -9.38
N SER A 99 5.67 14.27 -9.93
CA SER A 99 5.35 14.79 -11.25
C SER A 99 3.96 15.41 -11.25
N ARG A 100 3.64 16.20 -12.27
CA ARG A 100 2.32 16.85 -12.37
C ARG A 100 1.13 15.89 -12.29
N SER A 101 1.31 14.65 -12.76
CA SER A 101 0.22 13.64 -12.83
C SER A 101 0.36 12.51 -11.82
N TRP A 102 1.39 12.52 -10.97
CA TRP A 102 1.66 11.46 -10.02
C TRP A 102 2.56 11.97 -8.90
N LYS A 103 2.02 12.17 -7.72
CA LYS A 103 2.77 12.50 -6.51
C LYS A 103 2.55 11.41 -5.49
N GLU A 104 3.59 10.65 -5.22
CA GLU A 104 3.56 9.51 -4.31
C GLU A 104 4.76 9.53 -3.38
N VAL A 105 4.48 9.32 -2.10
CA VAL A 105 5.48 9.03 -1.07
C VAL A 105 5.27 7.60 -0.58
N ALA A 106 6.36 6.93 -0.22
CA ALA A 106 6.30 5.69 0.55
C ALA A 106 6.47 6.02 2.04
N LEU A 107 5.68 5.38 2.89
CA LEU A 107 5.88 5.43 4.33
C LEU A 107 6.91 4.37 4.70
N TRP A 108 7.98 4.81 5.35
CA TRP A 108 8.97 3.95 5.97
C TRP A 108 8.90 4.06 7.49
N TRP A 109 8.74 2.92 8.16
CA TRP A 109 8.78 2.83 9.62
C TRP A 109 10.08 2.15 10.07
N PRO A 110 11.14 2.92 10.37
CA PRO A 110 12.47 2.35 10.62
C PRO A 110 12.50 1.37 11.79
N GLY A 111 11.84 1.69 12.90
CA GLY A 111 11.84 0.89 14.12
C GLY A 111 11.19 -0.49 13.97
N ARG A 112 10.30 -0.66 12.99
CA ARG A 112 9.58 -1.92 12.69
C ARG A 112 9.95 -2.50 11.33
N ARG A 113 10.77 -1.81 10.55
CA ARG A 113 11.17 -2.18 9.19
C ARG A 113 9.96 -2.47 8.27
N VAL A 114 8.90 -1.66 8.45
CA VAL A 114 7.67 -1.73 7.64
C VAL A 114 7.75 -0.67 6.53
N LEU A 115 7.51 -1.09 5.30
CA LEU A 115 7.38 -0.22 4.13
C LEU A 115 5.93 -0.25 3.64
N VAL A 116 5.31 0.92 3.47
CA VAL A 116 3.99 1.03 2.86
C VAL A 116 4.10 1.83 1.57
N CYS A 117 3.61 1.28 0.46
CA CYS A 117 3.54 1.95 -0.85
C CYS A 117 2.08 2.02 -1.31
N ALA A 118 1.69 3.13 -1.92
CA ALA A 118 0.39 3.28 -2.55
C ALA A 118 0.30 2.50 -3.87
N ASP A 119 0.92 3.05 -4.93
CA ASP A 119 0.92 2.46 -6.27
C ASP A 119 2.29 1.90 -6.70
N ALA A 120 3.40 2.42 -6.20
CA ALA A 120 4.73 2.06 -6.70
C ALA A 120 5.01 0.55 -6.67
N LEU A 121 4.51 -0.13 -5.63
CA LEU A 121 4.58 -1.58 -5.46
C LEU A 121 3.18 -2.15 -5.20
N GLY A 122 2.93 -3.37 -5.68
CA GLY A 122 1.64 -4.02 -5.49
C GLY A 122 1.72 -5.53 -5.67
N THR A 123 0.69 -6.22 -5.17
CA THR A 123 0.54 -7.67 -5.26
C THR A 123 -0.75 -8.08 -5.96
N ALA A 124 -1.61 -7.14 -6.32
CA ALA A 124 -2.82 -7.43 -7.09
C ALA A 124 -2.50 -8.16 -8.41
N PRO A 125 -3.37 -9.03 -8.91
CA PRO A 125 -3.09 -9.87 -10.09
C PRO A 125 -2.64 -9.08 -11.33
N TYR A 126 -3.15 -7.88 -11.55
CA TYR A 126 -2.77 -7.05 -12.69
C TYR A 126 -1.38 -6.40 -12.56
N TYR A 127 -0.79 -6.36 -11.37
CA TYR A 127 0.60 -5.96 -11.16
C TYR A 127 1.57 -7.07 -11.55
N ARG A 128 1.26 -8.31 -11.18
CA ARG A 128 2.21 -9.42 -11.14
C ARG A 128 2.40 -10.09 -12.49
N SER A 129 3.60 -10.64 -12.68
CA SER A 129 3.95 -11.52 -13.79
C SER A 129 4.29 -12.91 -13.24
N GLY A 130 3.48 -13.92 -13.58
CA GLY A 130 3.71 -15.28 -13.11
C GLY A 130 3.70 -15.40 -11.59
N ASN A 131 4.80 -15.86 -11.03
CA ASN A 131 4.98 -16.13 -9.60
C ASN A 131 5.56 -14.95 -8.79
N GLU A 132 5.58 -13.74 -9.33
CA GLU A 132 6.00 -12.56 -8.56
C GLU A 132 5.20 -12.45 -7.25
N ARG A 133 5.87 -12.39 -6.12
CA ARG A 133 5.25 -12.17 -4.80
C ARG A 133 4.92 -10.69 -4.59
N LEU A 134 5.78 -9.82 -5.11
CA LEU A 134 5.66 -8.37 -5.14
C LEU A 134 6.04 -7.88 -6.53
N ALA A 135 5.40 -6.83 -7.01
CA ALA A 135 5.67 -6.29 -8.33
C ALA A 135 5.70 -4.76 -8.32
N VAL A 136 6.52 -4.19 -9.19
CA VAL A 136 6.52 -2.76 -9.49
C VAL A 136 5.28 -2.43 -10.34
N HIS A 137 4.66 -1.26 -10.09
CA HIS A 137 3.52 -0.77 -10.87
C HIS A 137 3.80 -0.86 -12.39
N PRO A 138 2.85 -1.31 -13.20
CA PRO A 138 3.05 -1.51 -14.65
C PRO A 138 3.73 -0.35 -15.37
N LEU A 139 3.33 0.89 -15.09
CA LEU A 139 3.91 2.09 -15.68
C LEU A 139 5.31 2.44 -15.17
N LEU A 140 5.74 1.89 -14.05
CA LEU A 140 7.07 2.12 -13.46
C LEU A 140 8.06 1.00 -13.78
N ARG A 141 7.65 -0.09 -14.44
CA ARG A 141 8.51 -1.25 -14.69
C ARG A 141 9.76 -0.93 -15.52
N VAL A 142 9.68 0.06 -16.42
CA VAL A 142 10.83 0.51 -17.22
C VAL A 142 11.82 1.30 -16.37
N ARG A 143 11.32 2.08 -15.40
CA ARG A 143 12.13 2.91 -14.48
C ARG A 143 11.64 2.71 -13.05
N PRO A 144 11.92 1.53 -12.45
CA PRO A 144 11.48 1.24 -11.09
C PRO A 144 12.16 2.18 -10.08
N PRO A 145 11.53 2.43 -8.92
CA PRO A 145 12.02 3.40 -7.92
C PRO A 145 13.23 2.86 -7.11
N ARG A 146 14.27 2.36 -7.81
CA ARG A 146 15.48 1.80 -7.19
C ARG A 146 16.29 2.84 -6.42
N ARG A 147 16.36 4.06 -6.97
CA ARG A 147 17.14 5.13 -6.34
C ARG A 147 16.50 5.61 -5.04
N GLN A 148 15.18 5.64 -5.01
CA GLN A 148 14.39 6.11 -3.89
C GLN A 148 14.27 5.05 -2.80
N LEU A 149 13.92 3.82 -3.18
CA LEU A 149 13.56 2.77 -2.23
C LEU A 149 14.65 1.71 -2.03
N GLY A 150 15.59 1.55 -2.97
CA GLY A 150 16.50 0.39 -3.01
C GLY A 150 17.47 0.25 -1.83
N ALA A 151 17.68 1.31 -1.05
CA ALA A 151 18.49 1.26 0.18
C ALA A 151 17.71 0.72 1.40
N LEU A 152 16.36 0.67 1.32
CA LEU A 152 15.53 0.17 2.40
C LEU A 152 15.61 -1.36 2.50
N GLN A 153 15.46 -1.86 3.71
CA GLN A 153 15.49 -3.29 4.02
C GLN A 153 14.23 -3.68 4.81
N PRO A 154 13.06 -3.75 4.14
CA PRO A 154 11.81 -4.04 4.82
C PRO A 154 11.70 -5.52 5.20
N ASP A 155 11.15 -5.77 6.41
CA ASP A 155 10.73 -7.09 6.86
C ASP A 155 9.23 -7.31 6.57
N VAL A 156 8.47 -6.21 6.42
CA VAL A 156 7.06 -6.19 6.03
C VAL A 156 6.87 -5.15 4.94
N ILE A 157 6.11 -5.49 3.89
CA ILE A 157 5.70 -4.55 2.84
C ILE A 157 4.19 -4.58 2.71
N LEU A 158 3.56 -3.42 2.85
CA LEU A 158 2.14 -3.22 2.66
C LEU A 158 1.89 -2.45 1.37
N CYS A 159 0.85 -2.82 0.64
CA CYS A 159 0.58 -2.30 -0.70
C CYS A 159 -0.81 -1.69 -0.78
N GLY A 160 -0.97 -0.59 -1.51
CA GLY A 160 -2.29 0.00 -1.79
C GLY A 160 -3.15 -0.86 -2.72
N HIS A 161 -2.55 -1.85 -3.41
CA HIS A 161 -3.22 -2.77 -4.33
C HIS A 161 -2.75 -4.21 -4.12
N GLY A 162 -3.67 -5.07 -3.64
CA GLY A 162 -3.41 -6.43 -3.20
C GLY A 162 -2.90 -6.51 -1.77
N ARG A 163 -2.77 -7.74 -1.24
CA ARG A 163 -2.32 -7.99 0.13
C ARG A 163 -0.84 -7.65 0.31
N GLY A 164 -0.45 -7.37 1.53
CA GLY A 164 0.96 -7.18 1.90
C GLY A 164 1.82 -8.44 1.74
N VAL A 165 3.12 -8.26 1.83
CA VAL A 165 4.13 -9.33 1.91
C VAL A 165 4.71 -9.28 3.32
N LEU A 166 4.30 -10.22 4.16
CA LEU A 166 4.65 -10.27 5.58
C LEU A 166 5.82 -11.19 5.88
N GLU A 167 6.14 -12.10 4.96
CA GLU A 167 7.23 -13.07 5.10
C GLU A 167 8.23 -12.88 3.96
N ASP A 168 9.52 -12.91 4.29
CA ASP A 168 10.61 -12.78 3.32
C ASP A 168 10.45 -11.57 2.37
N ALA A 169 9.90 -10.47 2.92
CA ALA A 169 9.56 -9.28 2.17
C ALA A 169 10.80 -8.61 1.54
N GLY A 170 11.93 -8.65 2.22
CA GLY A 170 13.19 -8.12 1.69
C GLY A 170 13.65 -8.80 0.40
N THR A 171 13.48 -10.11 0.27
CA THR A 171 13.80 -10.84 -0.96
C THR A 171 12.81 -10.49 -2.07
N ALA A 172 11.50 -10.53 -1.80
CA ALA A 172 10.47 -10.13 -2.75
C ALA A 172 10.68 -8.69 -3.26
N PHE A 173 11.10 -7.78 -2.38
CA PHE A 173 11.40 -6.39 -2.70
C PHE A 173 12.59 -6.26 -3.68
N ARG A 174 13.71 -6.90 -3.37
CA ARG A 174 14.89 -6.88 -4.26
C ARG A 174 14.58 -7.49 -5.61
N GLU A 175 13.85 -8.59 -5.65
CA GLU A 175 13.40 -9.23 -6.91
C GLU A 175 12.50 -8.29 -7.72
N ALA A 176 11.47 -7.70 -7.10
CA ALA A 176 10.56 -6.77 -7.76
C ALA A 176 11.33 -5.61 -8.43
N LEU A 177 12.25 -4.97 -7.71
CA LEU A 177 13.04 -3.86 -8.23
C LEU A 177 14.02 -4.32 -9.32
N SER A 178 14.70 -5.46 -9.16
CA SER A 178 15.77 -5.90 -10.08
C SER A 178 15.24 -6.52 -11.37
N THR A 179 14.08 -7.19 -11.34
CA THR A 179 13.54 -7.93 -12.48
C THR A 179 12.42 -7.23 -13.23
N SER A 180 11.96 -6.07 -12.75
CA SER A 180 10.76 -5.37 -13.23
C SER A 180 10.64 -5.27 -14.75
N LEU A 181 11.72 -4.88 -15.44
CA LEU A 181 11.73 -4.71 -16.90
C LEU A 181 11.50 -6.04 -17.64
N ARG A 182 12.17 -7.12 -17.19
CA ARG A 182 12.05 -8.46 -17.83
C ARG A 182 10.66 -9.08 -17.66
N ARG A 183 9.91 -8.62 -16.65
CA ARG A 183 8.59 -9.15 -16.29
C ARG A 183 7.44 -8.48 -17.05
N ILE A 184 7.70 -7.47 -17.91
CA ILE A 184 6.67 -6.73 -18.67
C ILE A 184 5.76 -7.66 -19.50
N PRO A 185 6.29 -8.60 -20.35
CA PRO A 185 5.41 -9.41 -21.19
C PRO A 185 4.45 -10.29 -20.37
N GLY A 186 4.94 -10.90 -19.30
CA GLY A 186 4.11 -11.73 -18.42
C GLY A 186 3.10 -10.92 -17.62
N GLN A 187 3.45 -9.69 -17.23
CA GLN A 187 2.54 -8.78 -16.53
C GLN A 187 1.36 -8.37 -17.44
N VAL A 188 1.61 -8.03 -18.70
CA VAL A 188 0.54 -7.71 -19.66
C VAL A 188 -0.42 -8.90 -19.82
N ALA A 189 0.11 -10.12 -19.95
CA ALA A 189 -0.71 -11.32 -20.02
C ALA A 189 -1.54 -11.55 -18.76
N SER A 190 -0.97 -11.28 -17.57
CA SER A 190 -1.68 -11.41 -16.28
C SER A 190 -2.77 -10.35 -16.12
N ALA A 191 -2.50 -9.11 -16.50
CA ALA A 191 -3.49 -8.03 -16.45
C ALA A 191 -4.70 -8.32 -17.36
N LEU A 192 -4.48 -8.84 -18.56
CA LEU A 192 -5.54 -9.24 -19.46
C LEU A 192 -6.40 -10.38 -18.90
N ARG A 193 -5.77 -11.38 -18.25
CA ARG A 193 -6.51 -12.47 -17.58
C ARG A 193 -7.35 -11.96 -16.43
N ALA A 194 -6.77 -11.13 -15.56
CA ALA A 194 -7.47 -10.56 -14.42
C ALA A 194 -8.68 -9.72 -14.85
N TRP A 195 -8.51 -8.89 -15.88
CA TRP A 195 -9.60 -8.08 -16.43
C TRP A 195 -10.75 -8.91 -17.01
N ARG A 196 -10.41 -10.00 -17.73
CA ARG A 196 -11.45 -10.94 -18.26
C ARG A 196 -12.22 -11.63 -17.14
N ALA A 197 -11.56 -12.01 -16.05
CA ALA A 197 -12.17 -12.69 -14.92
C ALA A 197 -13.16 -11.81 -14.11
N THR A 198 -13.02 -10.48 -14.21
CA THR A 198 -13.89 -9.52 -13.48
C THR A 198 -15.03 -8.95 -14.34
N ARG A 199 -15.13 -9.33 -15.61
CA ARG A 199 -16.28 -8.94 -16.44
C ARG A 199 -17.52 -9.75 -16.03
N PRO A 200 -18.66 -9.09 -15.78
CA PRO A 200 -19.93 -9.78 -15.66
C PRO A 200 -20.25 -10.47 -17.01
N SER A 201 -20.69 -11.71 -16.93
CA SER A 201 -21.25 -12.48 -18.05
C SER A 201 -22.56 -11.91 -18.56
#